data_2866212ce9247bb0c12e36d6a2a8f450
#
_entry.id   2866212ce9247bb0c12e36d6a2a8f450
#
_cell.length_a   1.000
_cell.length_b   1.000
_cell.length_c   1.000
_cell.angle_alpha   90.00
_cell.angle_beta   90.00
_cell.angle_gamma   90.00
#
_symmetry.space_group_name_H-M   'P 1'
#
loop_
_entity.id
_entity.type
_entity.pdbx_description
1 polymer ?
#
loop_
_entity_poly.entity_id
_entity_poly.type
_entity_poly.pdbx_seq_one_letter_code
_entity_poly.pdbx_strand_id
1 'polypeptide(L)'
;SDVYKRQVVPRPICFASTVDENGNSNLAPFSFFNVFSSNPPIAVFSPSRSGRTGNHKDTFNNIQKVREVVINMVNYSMAEQMSLASSPYSAEVDEFVKSGFNKVKSDLVQPHRLKESPVQFECKVLEIKQLGNKGGAGNLIICEILKIHISIDVLDDNKMIDQQKIDLIARMGGNWYSRTEKKSMFEITKPITTIGIGFDELPIEILNSNILTGNELGKLAGIESLPNETAVNDFKLIELSEIFLKFEDCLLYTSDAADE
;
A
#
# COMPACT_ATOMS: atom_id res chain seq x y z
N SER A 1 5.83 -3.86 23.04
CA SER A 1 5.35 -2.47 22.97
C SER A 1 4.93 -2.14 21.54
N ASP A 2 3.70 -1.66 21.37
CA ASP A 2 3.12 -1.36 20.05
C ASP A 2 3.42 0.07 19.55
N VAL A 3 4.41 0.76 20.16
CA VAL A 3 4.68 2.17 19.88
C VAL A 3 4.99 2.36 18.40
N TYR A 4 5.97 1.64 17.86
CA TYR A 4 6.38 1.78 16.44
C TYR A 4 5.30 1.32 15.43
N LYS A 5 4.43 0.38 15.83
CA LYS A 5 3.34 -0.11 14.96
C LYS A 5 2.23 0.90 14.73
N ARG A 6 2.19 1.99 15.52
CA ARG A 6 1.24 3.11 15.35
C ARG A 6 1.86 4.29 14.60
N GLN A 7 3.18 4.34 14.48
CA GLN A 7 3.91 5.46 13.88
C GLN A 7 4.21 5.25 12.40
N VAL A 8 4.55 4.00 12.02
CA VAL A 8 4.81 3.64 10.62
C VAL A 8 3.57 2.95 10.07
N VAL A 9 2.68 3.72 9.50
CA VAL A 9 1.39 3.28 8.95
C VAL A 9 1.03 4.12 7.71
N PRO A 10 0.23 3.62 6.77
CA PRO A 10 -0.27 2.24 6.63
C PRO A 10 0.83 1.27 6.22
N ARG A 11 0.75 0.01 6.66
CA ARG A 11 1.70 -1.04 6.27
C ARG A 11 1.01 -2.05 5.36
N PRO A 12 1.58 -2.38 4.19
CA PRO A 12 1.07 -3.45 3.34
C PRO A 12 1.12 -4.78 4.08
N ILE A 13 0.31 -5.73 3.65
CA ILE A 13 0.19 -7.05 4.27
C ILE A 13 0.74 -8.11 3.34
N CYS A 14 1.77 -8.83 3.81
CA CYS A 14 2.24 -10.07 3.24
C CYS A 14 1.40 -11.22 3.82
N PHE A 15 0.52 -11.82 3.05
CA PHE A 15 -0.17 -13.03 3.46
C PHE A 15 0.63 -14.21 2.93
N ALA A 16 1.55 -14.68 3.78
CA ALA A 16 2.57 -15.66 3.42
C ALA A 16 2.03 -17.09 3.49
N SER A 17 2.13 -17.80 2.38
CA SER A 17 1.95 -19.24 2.31
C SER A 17 3.30 -19.93 2.28
N THR A 18 3.49 -20.91 3.15
CA THR A 18 4.69 -21.76 3.24
C THR A 18 4.31 -23.21 3.39
N VAL A 19 5.27 -24.10 3.20
CA VAL A 19 5.11 -25.53 3.49
C VAL A 19 6.26 -26.04 4.36
N ASP A 20 5.98 -27.05 5.17
CA ASP A 20 7.03 -27.79 5.89
C ASP A 20 7.71 -28.84 4.97
N GLU A 21 8.66 -29.59 5.50
CA GLU A 21 9.38 -30.65 4.78
C GLU A 21 8.47 -31.82 4.34
N ASN A 22 7.28 -31.95 4.92
CA ASN A 22 6.29 -32.97 4.59
C ASN A 22 5.22 -32.44 3.61
N GLY A 23 5.28 -31.19 3.21
CA GLY A 23 4.31 -30.54 2.33
C GLY A 23 3.05 -30.02 3.04
N ASN A 24 3.03 -29.99 4.39
CA ASN A 24 1.94 -29.39 5.14
C ASN A 24 1.95 -27.87 4.96
N SER A 25 0.80 -27.30 4.59
CA SER A 25 0.66 -25.89 4.31
C SER A 25 0.49 -25.07 5.59
N ASN A 26 1.08 -23.86 5.61
CA ASN A 26 0.83 -22.83 6.60
C ASN A 26 0.52 -21.51 5.90
N LEU A 27 -0.42 -20.73 6.44
CA LEU A 27 -0.85 -19.44 5.88
C LEU A 27 -0.98 -18.40 7.00
N ALA A 28 -0.15 -17.35 6.97
CA ALA A 28 -0.13 -16.35 8.03
C ALA A 28 0.13 -14.93 7.49
N PRO A 29 -0.55 -13.87 8.05
CA PRO A 29 -0.36 -12.49 7.65
C PRO A 29 0.76 -11.80 8.42
N PHE A 30 1.56 -10.99 7.72
CA PHE A 30 2.62 -10.16 8.28
C PHE A 30 2.54 -8.75 7.71
N SER A 31 2.64 -7.72 8.56
CA SER A 31 2.62 -6.32 8.15
C SER A 31 3.96 -5.60 8.30
N PHE A 32 5.02 -6.29 8.67
CA PHE A 32 6.38 -5.84 8.41
C PHE A 32 6.79 -6.39 7.05
N PHE A 33 6.42 -5.66 6.00
CA PHE A 33 6.54 -6.11 4.62
C PHE A 33 6.65 -4.94 3.65
N ASN A 34 7.53 -5.07 2.64
CA ASN A 34 7.55 -4.21 1.46
C ASN A 34 8.39 -4.84 0.33
N VAL A 35 8.42 -4.16 -0.85
CA VAL A 35 9.32 -4.43 -1.98
C VAL A 35 10.50 -3.46 -1.91
N PHE A 36 11.73 -3.95 -2.09
CA PHE A 36 12.96 -3.18 -1.84
C PHE A 36 13.90 -3.09 -3.05
N SER A 37 13.63 -3.81 -4.13
CA SER A 37 14.38 -3.73 -5.38
C SER A 37 13.50 -4.16 -6.54
N SER A 38 13.73 -3.56 -7.71
CA SER A 38 13.06 -3.90 -8.96
C SER A 38 13.94 -4.78 -9.88
N ASN A 39 15.27 -4.75 -9.70
CA ASN A 39 16.19 -5.58 -10.48
C ASN A 39 17.42 -5.97 -9.64
N PRO A 40 17.49 -7.23 -9.17
CA PRO A 40 16.41 -8.22 -9.16
C PRO A 40 15.19 -7.76 -8.33
N PRO A 41 13.98 -8.29 -8.59
CA PRO A 41 12.79 -7.91 -7.83
C PRO A 41 12.82 -8.57 -6.46
N ILE A 42 13.00 -7.76 -5.40
CA ILE A 42 13.15 -8.23 -4.01
C ILE A 42 11.99 -7.77 -3.15
N ALA A 43 11.36 -8.73 -2.49
CA ALA A 43 10.42 -8.50 -1.40
C ALA A 43 11.05 -8.89 -0.06
N VAL A 44 10.73 -8.13 1.00
CA VAL A 44 11.20 -8.43 2.36
C VAL A 44 10.02 -8.40 3.31
N PHE A 45 9.88 -9.44 4.13
CA PHE A 45 8.92 -9.45 5.22
C PHE A 45 9.54 -10.00 6.50
N SER A 46 8.89 -9.78 7.64
CA SER A 46 9.47 -10.15 8.93
C SER A 46 8.44 -10.80 9.86
N PRO A 47 8.42 -12.15 9.93
CA PRO A 47 7.72 -12.86 10.99
C PRO A 47 8.45 -12.66 12.32
N SER A 48 7.86 -11.85 13.21
CA SER A 48 8.43 -11.62 14.53
C SER A 48 8.22 -12.82 15.45
N ARG A 49 9.18 -13.06 16.36
CA ARG A 49 9.00 -14.01 17.47
C ARG A 49 7.76 -13.66 18.28
N SER A 50 7.08 -14.67 18.79
CA SER A 50 5.93 -14.48 19.68
C SER A 50 6.32 -13.60 20.86
N GLY A 51 5.60 -12.51 21.08
CA GLY A 51 5.82 -11.61 22.23
C GLY A 51 5.53 -12.31 23.57
N ARG A 52 4.68 -13.34 23.55
CA ARG A 52 4.27 -14.08 24.76
C ARG A 52 5.20 -15.24 25.08
N THR A 53 5.63 -16.02 24.09
CA THR A 53 6.43 -17.25 24.30
C THR A 53 7.89 -17.10 23.88
N GLY A 54 8.24 -16.09 23.08
CA GLY A 54 9.55 -15.96 22.47
C GLY A 54 9.83 -16.90 21.30
N ASN A 55 8.91 -17.84 21.01
CA ASN A 55 9.08 -18.84 19.95
C ASN A 55 8.98 -18.23 18.56
N HIS A 56 9.58 -18.88 17.59
CA HIS A 56 9.38 -18.58 16.19
C HIS A 56 7.96 -18.94 15.74
N LYS A 57 7.50 -18.30 14.68
CA LYS A 57 6.26 -18.63 13.95
C LYS A 57 6.51 -19.81 13.01
N ASP A 58 5.47 -20.58 12.72
CA ASP A 58 5.56 -21.74 11.82
C ASP A 58 6.05 -21.34 10.43
N THR A 59 5.60 -20.19 9.90
CA THR A 59 6.14 -19.60 8.68
C THR A 59 7.65 -19.47 8.70
N PHE A 60 8.26 -19.03 9.81
CA PHE A 60 9.72 -18.94 9.93
C PHE A 60 10.37 -20.32 9.95
N ASN A 61 9.81 -21.25 10.72
CA ASN A 61 10.32 -22.63 10.83
C ASN A 61 10.30 -23.33 9.47
N ASN A 62 9.21 -23.16 8.71
CA ASN A 62 9.06 -23.72 7.37
C ASN A 62 10.11 -23.14 6.41
N ILE A 63 10.26 -21.81 6.39
CA ILE A 63 11.22 -21.11 5.50
C ILE A 63 12.67 -21.48 5.80
N GLN A 64 13.01 -21.85 7.03
CA GLN A 64 14.36 -22.34 7.34
C GLN A 64 14.68 -23.66 6.63
N LYS A 65 13.66 -24.48 6.35
CA LYS A 65 13.77 -25.79 5.74
C LYS A 65 13.50 -25.77 4.24
N VAL A 66 12.33 -25.21 3.90
CA VAL A 66 11.90 -25.01 2.50
C VAL A 66 12.07 -23.52 2.18
N ARG A 67 13.09 -23.21 1.40
CA ARG A 67 13.50 -21.82 1.06
C ARG A 67 12.59 -21.20 -0.01
N GLU A 68 11.29 -21.36 0.16
CA GLU A 68 10.28 -20.89 -0.77
C GLU A 68 9.09 -20.33 -0.02
N VAL A 69 8.43 -19.34 -0.60
CA VAL A 69 7.24 -18.70 -0.05
C VAL A 69 6.39 -18.14 -1.18
N VAL A 70 5.07 -18.16 -1.00
CA VAL A 70 4.14 -17.39 -1.82
C VAL A 70 3.64 -16.21 -0.99
N ILE A 71 3.81 -15.00 -1.51
CA ILE A 71 3.27 -13.78 -0.92
C ILE A 71 1.98 -13.41 -1.65
N ASN A 72 0.87 -13.43 -0.94
CA ASN A 72 -0.45 -13.11 -1.47
C ASN A 72 -0.86 -11.71 -0.98
N MET A 73 -1.29 -10.84 -1.89
CA MET A 73 -1.81 -9.53 -1.54
C MET A 73 -3.22 -9.67 -0.96
N VAL A 74 -3.55 -8.82 0.00
CA VAL A 74 -4.83 -8.87 0.70
C VAL A 74 -5.68 -7.68 0.32
N ASN A 75 -6.87 -7.96 -0.22
CA ASN A 75 -7.90 -6.96 -0.49
C ASN A 75 -8.98 -6.95 0.60
N TYR A 76 -9.90 -6.01 0.51
CA TYR A 76 -10.94 -5.83 1.53
C TYR A 76 -11.86 -7.05 1.68
N SER A 77 -12.18 -7.74 0.59
CA SER A 77 -13.07 -8.91 0.62
C SER A 77 -12.52 -10.10 1.41
N MET A 78 -11.20 -10.13 1.66
CA MET A 78 -10.50 -11.19 2.40
C MET A 78 -10.18 -10.82 3.85
N ALA A 79 -10.51 -9.60 4.31
CA ALA A 79 -9.99 -9.03 5.55
C ALA A 79 -10.27 -9.88 6.80
N GLU A 80 -11.51 -10.31 6.99
CA GLU A 80 -11.91 -11.10 8.16
C GLU A 80 -11.36 -12.53 8.11
N GLN A 81 -11.34 -13.17 6.94
CA GLN A 81 -10.76 -14.49 6.75
C GLN A 81 -9.24 -14.45 7.01
N MET A 82 -8.54 -13.42 6.50
CA MET A 82 -7.11 -13.18 6.79
C MET A 82 -6.87 -12.97 8.29
N SER A 83 -7.74 -12.23 8.96
CA SER A 83 -7.68 -12.04 10.41
C SER A 83 -7.84 -13.38 11.15
N LEU A 84 -8.78 -14.22 10.73
CA LEU A 84 -9.00 -15.56 11.29
C LEU A 84 -7.76 -16.47 11.12
N ALA A 85 -7.11 -16.43 9.96
CA ALA A 85 -5.87 -17.16 9.71
C ALA A 85 -4.70 -16.75 10.64
N SER A 86 -4.78 -15.58 11.30
CA SER A 86 -3.79 -15.13 12.28
C SER A 86 -3.96 -15.74 13.68
N SER A 87 -4.99 -16.56 13.90
CA SER A 87 -5.24 -17.24 15.17
C SER A 87 -4.07 -18.18 15.54
N PRO A 88 -3.82 -18.38 16.84
CA PRO A 88 -2.69 -19.21 17.29
C PRO A 88 -3.01 -20.70 17.19
N TYR A 89 -3.28 -21.17 15.98
CA TYR A 89 -3.44 -22.60 15.71
C TYR A 89 -2.15 -23.36 15.96
N SER A 90 -2.25 -24.68 16.20
CA SER A 90 -1.09 -25.56 16.26
C SER A 90 -0.53 -25.84 14.85
N ALA A 91 0.74 -26.23 14.77
CA ALA A 91 1.46 -26.40 13.50
C ALA A 91 0.85 -27.47 12.56
N GLU A 92 0.02 -28.37 13.11
CA GLU A 92 -0.67 -29.41 12.31
C GLU A 92 -1.96 -28.90 11.67
N VAL A 93 -2.38 -27.67 12.01
CA VAL A 93 -3.62 -27.08 11.50
C VAL A 93 -3.34 -26.35 10.21
N ASP A 94 -4.13 -26.64 9.19
CA ASP A 94 -4.10 -25.95 7.91
C ASP A 94 -4.98 -24.68 7.97
N GLU A 95 -4.36 -23.51 8.00
CA GLU A 95 -5.08 -22.25 8.08
C GLU A 95 -5.87 -21.93 6.81
N PHE A 96 -5.52 -22.47 5.65
CA PHE A 96 -6.36 -22.36 4.46
C PHE A 96 -7.76 -22.94 4.72
N VAL A 97 -7.80 -24.12 5.31
CA VAL A 97 -9.06 -24.79 5.64
C VAL A 97 -9.80 -24.02 6.74
N LYS A 98 -9.08 -23.61 7.80
CA LYS A 98 -9.69 -22.89 8.94
C LYS A 98 -10.27 -21.54 8.57
N SER A 99 -9.65 -20.84 7.65
CA SER A 99 -10.12 -19.52 7.20
C SER A 99 -10.96 -19.57 5.92
N GLY A 100 -11.22 -20.77 5.38
CA GLY A 100 -12.10 -20.97 4.23
C GLY A 100 -11.52 -20.49 2.90
N PHE A 101 -10.19 -20.55 2.76
CA PHE A 101 -9.50 -20.19 1.53
C PHE A 101 -9.18 -21.39 0.65
N ASN A 102 -9.12 -21.17 -0.66
CA ASN A 102 -8.83 -22.18 -1.64
C ASN A 102 -7.36 -22.16 -2.08
N LYS A 103 -6.71 -23.33 -2.07
CA LYS A 103 -5.35 -23.51 -2.56
C LYS A 103 -5.32 -23.62 -4.08
N VAL A 104 -4.37 -22.96 -4.69
CA VAL A 104 -4.00 -23.13 -6.10
C VAL A 104 -2.53 -23.53 -6.16
N LYS A 105 -2.22 -24.55 -6.96
CA LYS A 105 -0.83 -24.97 -7.16
C LYS A 105 0.00 -23.84 -7.74
N SER A 106 1.18 -23.64 -7.18
CA SER A 106 2.20 -22.76 -7.74
C SER A 106 2.90 -23.38 -8.95
N ASP A 107 3.50 -22.56 -9.77
CA ASP A 107 4.18 -23.03 -11.00
C ASP A 107 5.67 -23.30 -10.75
N LEU A 108 6.33 -22.53 -9.89
CA LEU A 108 7.78 -22.55 -9.69
C LEU A 108 8.20 -22.94 -8.27
N VAL A 109 7.30 -22.88 -7.28
CA VAL A 109 7.60 -23.14 -5.87
C VAL A 109 6.60 -24.13 -5.28
N GLN A 110 6.95 -24.75 -4.14
CA GLN A 110 6.11 -25.74 -3.48
C GLN A 110 4.89 -25.17 -2.75
N PRO A 111 5.00 -24.03 -2.01
CA PRO A 111 3.85 -23.45 -1.32
C PRO A 111 2.73 -23.07 -2.29
N HIS A 112 1.49 -23.33 -1.87
CA HIS A 112 0.32 -23.02 -2.67
C HIS A 112 0.05 -21.50 -2.72
N ARG A 113 -0.45 -21.05 -3.85
CA ARG A 113 -1.05 -19.71 -4.00
C ARG A 113 -2.45 -19.70 -3.39
N LEU A 114 -2.90 -18.53 -2.99
CA LEU A 114 -4.25 -18.27 -2.50
C LEU A 114 -5.15 -17.85 -3.66
N LYS A 115 -6.20 -18.63 -3.96
CA LYS A 115 -7.09 -18.37 -5.12
C LYS A 115 -7.74 -16.98 -5.06
N GLU A 116 -8.16 -16.57 -3.89
CA GLU A 116 -8.92 -15.33 -3.65
C GLU A 116 -8.03 -14.08 -3.70
N SER A 117 -6.70 -14.24 -3.61
CA SER A 117 -5.79 -13.10 -3.67
C SER A 117 -5.70 -12.52 -5.07
N PRO A 118 -5.87 -11.20 -5.25
CA PRO A 118 -5.81 -10.56 -6.56
C PRO A 118 -4.42 -10.56 -7.19
N VAL A 119 -3.36 -10.65 -6.36
CA VAL A 119 -1.97 -10.69 -6.81
C VAL A 119 -1.18 -11.64 -5.92
N GLN A 120 -0.43 -12.57 -6.53
CA GLN A 120 0.43 -13.50 -5.81
C GLN A 120 1.85 -13.48 -6.38
N PHE A 121 2.85 -13.55 -5.50
CA PHE A 121 4.27 -13.63 -5.84
C PHE A 121 4.81 -14.99 -5.43
N GLU A 122 5.30 -15.77 -6.38
CA GLU A 122 6.11 -16.96 -6.10
C GLU A 122 7.54 -16.53 -5.87
N CYS A 123 8.08 -16.84 -4.70
CA CYS A 123 9.36 -16.30 -4.25
C CYS A 123 10.32 -17.38 -3.76
N LYS A 124 11.61 -17.18 -4.06
CA LYS A 124 12.74 -17.90 -3.48
C LYS A 124 13.36 -17.09 -2.36
N VAL A 125 13.58 -17.71 -1.21
CA VAL A 125 14.24 -17.07 -0.07
C VAL A 125 15.75 -17.05 -0.28
N LEU A 126 16.32 -15.86 -0.40
CA LEU A 126 17.75 -15.62 -0.57
C LEU A 126 18.48 -15.62 0.78
N GLU A 127 17.96 -14.85 1.74
CA GLU A 127 18.59 -14.65 3.04
C GLU A 127 17.53 -14.64 4.16
N ILE A 128 17.94 -15.14 5.33
CA ILE A 128 17.21 -15.03 6.60
C ILE A 128 18.12 -14.34 7.61
N LYS A 129 17.74 -13.15 8.08
CA LYS A 129 18.51 -12.42 9.07
C LYS A 129 17.69 -12.22 10.35
N GLN A 130 18.09 -12.89 11.41
CA GLN A 130 17.49 -12.70 12.73
C GLN A 130 17.99 -11.41 13.37
N LEU A 131 17.06 -10.54 13.82
CA LEU A 131 17.38 -9.23 14.41
C LEU A 131 17.52 -9.28 15.93
N GLY A 132 17.23 -10.42 16.53
CA GLY A 132 17.32 -10.63 17.96
C GLY A 132 16.73 -11.97 18.38
N ASN A 133 16.84 -12.28 19.69
CA ASN A 133 16.45 -13.58 20.26
C ASN A 133 15.30 -13.49 21.27
N LYS A 134 14.81 -12.29 21.60
CA LYS A 134 13.73 -12.08 22.57
C LYS A 134 12.36 -12.01 21.86
N GLY A 135 11.28 -12.18 22.64
CA GLY A 135 9.92 -12.01 22.15
C GLY A 135 9.72 -10.64 21.48
N GLY A 136 9.06 -10.65 20.30
CA GLY A 136 8.89 -9.46 19.46
C GLY A 136 10.06 -9.17 18.51
N ALA A 137 11.21 -9.86 18.62
CA ALA A 137 12.32 -9.71 17.69
C ALA A 137 11.90 -10.14 16.27
N GLY A 138 12.22 -9.33 15.28
CA GLY A 138 11.96 -9.60 13.88
C GLY A 138 12.95 -10.59 13.27
N ASN A 139 12.53 -11.22 12.20
CA ASN A 139 13.37 -12.07 11.35
C ASN A 139 13.20 -11.60 9.91
N LEU A 140 14.16 -10.90 9.35
CA LEU A 140 14.07 -10.46 7.96
C LEU A 140 14.17 -11.68 7.03
N ILE A 141 13.18 -11.85 6.19
CA ILE A 141 13.14 -12.84 5.12
C ILE A 141 13.27 -12.07 3.81
N ILE A 142 14.40 -12.20 3.16
CA ILE A 142 14.71 -11.53 1.89
C ILE A 142 14.43 -12.51 0.76
N CYS A 143 13.48 -12.17 -0.09
CA CYS A 143 12.96 -13.04 -1.15
C CYS A 143 13.15 -12.41 -2.52
N GLU A 144 13.60 -13.19 -3.49
CA GLU A 144 13.51 -12.89 -4.90
C GLU A 144 12.15 -13.33 -5.44
N ILE A 145 11.47 -12.43 -6.13
CA ILE A 145 10.20 -12.72 -6.81
C ILE A 145 10.51 -13.39 -8.14
N LEU A 146 10.13 -14.67 -8.28
CA LEU A 146 10.38 -15.47 -9.47
C LEU A 146 9.23 -15.33 -10.49
N LYS A 147 8.00 -15.22 -10.00
CA LYS A 147 6.80 -15.13 -10.83
C LYS A 147 5.70 -14.33 -10.13
N ILE A 148 4.98 -13.55 -10.93
CA ILE A 148 3.83 -12.77 -10.47
C ILE A 148 2.58 -13.29 -11.18
N HIS A 149 1.53 -13.55 -10.41
CA HIS A 149 0.20 -13.85 -10.89
C HIS A 149 -0.72 -12.67 -10.56
N ILE A 150 -1.51 -12.22 -11.53
CA ILE A 150 -2.44 -11.09 -11.38
C ILE A 150 -3.81 -11.53 -11.91
N SER A 151 -4.87 -11.34 -11.11
CA SER A 151 -6.24 -11.55 -11.58
C SER A 151 -6.57 -10.54 -12.68
N ILE A 152 -7.21 -11.00 -13.74
CA ILE A 152 -7.70 -10.12 -14.81
C ILE A 152 -8.76 -9.14 -14.32
N ASP A 153 -9.49 -9.48 -13.25
CA ASP A 153 -10.55 -8.66 -12.67
C ASP A 153 -10.06 -7.35 -12.05
N VAL A 154 -8.76 -7.27 -11.74
CA VAL A 154 -8.15 -6.06 -11.16
C VAL A 154 -7.38 -5.23 -12.20
N LEU A 155 -7.48 -5.58 -13.48
CA LEU A 155 -6.81 -4.83 -14.55
C LEU A 155 -7.75 -3.78 -15.15
N ASP A 156 -7.15 -2.69 -15.60
CA ASP A 156 -7.77 -1.70 -16.48
C ASP A 156 -7.71 -2.11 -17.96
N ASP A 157 -8.23 -1.27 -18.84
CA ASP A 157 -8.25 -1.50 -20.29
C ASP A 157 -6.83 -1.53 -20.91
N ASN A 158 -5.84 -0.93 -20.25
CA ASN A 158 -4.43 -0.92 -20.63
C ASN A 158 -3.66 -2.11 -20.06
N LYS A 159 -4.33 -3.05 -19.38
CA LYS A 159 -3.74 -4.21 -18.68
C LYS A 159 -2.81 -3.80 -17.52
N MET A 160 -3.01 -2.62 -16.96
CA MET A 160 -2.37 -2.16 -15.73
C MET A 160 -3.27 -2.45 -14.53
N ILE A 161 -2.68 -2.61 -13.35
CA ILE A 161 -3.47 -2.79 -12.13
C ILE A 161 -4.26 -1.51 -11.84
N ASP A 162 -5.59 -1.61 -11.85
CA ASP A 162 -6.49 -0.55 -11.41
C ASP A 162 -6.49 -0.47 -9.88
N GLN A 163 -6.06 0.68 -9.36
CA GLN A 163 -5.91 0.90 -7.92
C GLN A 163 -7.23 0.84 -7.14
N GLN A 164 -8.36 1.04 -7.81
CA GLN A 164 -9.69 0.94 -7.19
C GLN A 164 -10.21 -0.51 -7.24
N LYS A 165 -10.01 -1.21 -8.36
CA LYS A 165 -10.46 -2.60 -8.53
C LYS A 165 -9.71 -3.57 -7.60
N ILE A 166 -8.42 -3.33 -7.37
CA ILE A 166 -7.60 -4.20 -6.51
C ILE A 166 -8.01 -4.10 -5.03
N ASP A 167 -8.54 -2.96 -4.59
CA ASP A 167 -9.17 -2.72 -3.28
C ASP A 167 -8.33 -3.23 -2.08
N LEU A 168 -7.04 -2.93 -2.07
CA LEU A 168 -6.11 -3.40 -1.04
C LEU A 168 -6.44 -2.84 0.34
N ILE A 169 -6.07 -3.60 1.36
CA ILE A 169 -6.06 -3.14 2.75
C ILE A 169 -4.65 -3.07 3.30
N ALA A 170 -4.45 -2.20 4.26
CA ALA A 170 -3.18 -2.06 4.96
C ALA A 170 -3.38 -1.98 6.48
N ARG A 171 -2.40 -2.50 7.22
CA ARG A 171 -2.43 -2.53 8.68
C ARG A 171 -2.09 -1.15 9.26
N MET A 172 -2.95 -0.68 10.16
CA MET A 172 -2.75 0.50 10.99
C MET A 172 -2.30 0.12 12.41
N GLY A 173 -2.50 0.99 13.37
CA GLY A 173 -2.23 0.72 14.78
C GLY A 173 -3.40 0.06 15.50
N GLY A 174 -3.13 -0.75 16.53
CA GLY A 174 -4.18 -1.42 17.29
C GLY A 174 -5.00 -2.39 16.41
N ASN A 175 -6.31 -2.25 16.38
CA ASN A 175 -7.22 -3.08 15.57
C ASN A 175 -7.63 -2.43 14.24
N TRP A 176 -7.03 -1.30 13.89
CA TRP A 176 -7.39 -0.54 12.71
C TRP A 176 -6.69 -1.05 11.45
N TYR A 177 -7.41 -0.97 10.33
CA TYR A 177 -6.94 -1.14 8.96
C TYR A 177 -7.34 0.07 8.15
N SER A 178 -6.61 0.38 7.09
CA SER A 178 -7.03 1.29 6.03
C SER A 178 -7.41 0.48 4.79
N ARG A 179 -8.28 1.05 3.96
CA ARG A 179 -8.71 0.49 2.68
C ARG A 179 -8.39 1.48 1.58
N THR A 180 -7.87 0.99 0.45
CA THR A 180 -7.59 1.81 -0.73
C THR A 180 -8.87 1.97 -1.55
N GLU A 181 -9.75 2.88 -1.13
CA GLU A 181 -10.94 3.26 -1.90
C GLU A 181 -10.76 4.65 -2.51
N LYS A 182 -11.56 4.99 -3.53
CA LYS A 182 -11.46 6.27 -4.26
C LYS A 182 -11.38 7.49 -3.34
N LYS A 183 -12.14 7.48 -2.24
CA LYS A 183 -12.17 8.61 -1.27
C LYS A 183 -10.89 8.74 -0.44
N SER A 184 -10.09 7.68 -0.32
CA SER A 184 -8.83 7.67 0.45
C SER A 184 -7.59 7.87 -0.41
N MET A 185 -7.76 8.00 -1.72
CA MET A 185 -6.66 8.17 -2.68
C MET A 185 -6.73 9.55 -3.34
N PHE A 186 -5.58 10.11 -3.61
CA PHE A 186 -5.41 11.33 -4.40
C PHE A 186 -4.20 11.19 -5.30
N GLU A 187 -4.22 11.89 -6.42
CA GLU A 187 -3.16 11.84 -7.41
C GLU A 187 -2.17 13.00 -7.22
N ILE A 188 -0.88 12.69 -7.32
CA ILE A 188 0.20 13.67 -7.41
C ILE A 188 1.02 13.34 -8.65
N THR A 189 1.11 14.29 -9.57
CA THR A 189 1.98 14.17 -10.75
C THR A 189 3.44 14.17 -10.32
N LYS A 190 4.18 13.12 -10.70
CA LYS A 190 5.60 13.03 -10.37
C LYS A 190 6.43 13.92 -11.31
N PRO A 191 7.38 14.71 -10.80
CA PRO A 191 8.33 15.46 -11.63
C PRO A 191 9.40 14.52 -12.19
N ILE A 192 9.08 13.79 -13.28
CA ILE A 192 9.99 12.78 -13.86
C ILE A 192 11.09 13.45 -14.69
N THR A 193 10.74 14.49 -15.44
CA THR A 193 11.65 15.23 -16.36
C THR A 193 11.65 16.72 -16.10
N THR A 194 10.67 17.24 -15.40
CA THR A 194 10.52 18.67 -15.08
C THR A 194 11.31 19.01 -13.82
N ILE A 195 12.04 20.11 -13.86
CA ILE A 195 12.71 20.70 -12.68
C ILE A 195 11.87 21.89 -12.26
N GLY A 196 11.19 21.78 -11.10
CA GLY A 196 10.43 22.87 -10.54
C GLY A 196 11.31 24.03 -10.10
N ILE A 197 10.77 25.26 -10.15
CA ILE A 197 11.50 26.47 -9.74
C ILE A 197 11.89 26.47 -8.25
N GLY A 198 11.19 25.68 -7.41
CA GLY A 198 11.41 25.67 -5.95
C GLY A 198 10.69 26.79 -5.20
N PHE A 199 10.71 26.70 -3.87
CA PHE A 199 10.10 27.70 -2.99
C PHE A 199 10.86 29.03 -3.02
N ASP A 200 12.17 28.99 -3.21
CA ASP A 200 13.08 30.13 -3.24
C ASP A 200 12.87 31.05 -4.44
N GLU A 201 12.30 30.54 -5.52
CA GLU A 201 11.98 31.32 -6.73
C GLU A 201 10.50 31.75 -6.80
N LEU A 202 9.67 31.35 -5.78
CA LEU A 202 8.30 31.85 -5.72
C LEU A 202 8.27 33.35 -5.37
N PRO A 203 7.37 34.18 -6.00
CA PRO A 203 7.15 35.56 -5.60
C PRO A 203 6.84 35.64 -4.11
N ILE A 204 7.44 36.66 -3.45
CA ILE A 204 7.36 36.79 -1.99
C ILE A 204 5.93 36.97 -1.47
N GLU A 205 5.04 37.57 -2.27
CA GLU A 205 3.62 37.73 -1.96
C GLU A 205 2.89 36.38 -1.95
N ILE A 206 3.26 35.48 -2.83
CA ILE A 206 2.73 34.11 -2.89
C ILE A 206 3.27 33.27 -1.71
N LEU A 207 4.58 33.37 -1.48
CA LEU A 207 5.24 32.62 -0.42
C LEU A 207 4.71 33.00 0.98
N ASN A 208 4.41 34.29 1.20
CA ASN A 208 3.87 34.81 2.46
C ASN A 208 2.34 34.83 2.53
N SER A 209 1.64 34.16 1.61
CA SER A 209 0.18 34.09 1.61
C SER A 209 -0.35 33.42 2.88
N ASN A 210 -1.31 34.07 3.52
CA ASN A 210 -2.06 33.50 4.66
C ASN A 210 -3.19 32.56 4.22
N ILE A 211 -3.41 32.42 2.91
CA ILE A 211 -4.49 31.60 2.32
C ILE A 211 -3.94 30.27 1.82
N LEU A 212 -2.75 30.27 1.19
CA LEU A 212 -2.15 29.09 0.59
C LEU A 212 -1.50 28.19 1.65
N THR A 213 -1.80 26.91 1.55
CA THR A 213 -1.14 25.88 2.36
C THR A 213 0.24 25.51 1.80
N GLY A 214 1.06 24.82 2.60
CA GLY A 214 2.34 24.29 2.12
C GLY A 214 2.21 23.33 0.92
N ASN A 215 1.09 22.60 0.82
CA ASN A 215 0.81 21.72 -0.34
C ASN A 215 0.54 22.55 -1.62
N GLU A 216 -0.20 23.63 -1.51
CA GLU A 216 -0.50 24.51 -2.64
C GLU A 216 0.76 25.24 -3.10
N LEU A 217 1.57 25.75 -2.16
CA LEU A 217 2.87 26.32 -2.47
C LEU A 217 3.81 25.31 -3.13
N GLY A 218 3.82 24.05 -2.64
CA GLY A 218 4.60 22.97 -3.26
C GLY A 218 4.16 22.64 -4.69
N LYS A 219 2.85 22.73 -4.98
CA LYS A 219 2.32 22.57 -6.34
C LYS A 219 2.74 23.72 -7.25
N LEU A 220 2.69 24.97 -6.75
CA LEU A 220 3.13 26.14 -7.48
C LEU A 220 4.64 26.10 -7.74
N ALA A 221 5.43 25.74 -6.75
CA ALA A 221 6.89 25.61 -6.87
C ALA A 221 7.34 24.47 -7.81
N GLY A 222 6.44 23.57 -8.16
CA GLY A 222 6.69 22.45 -9.08
C GLY A 222 6.65 22.80 -10.56
N ILE A 223 6.31 24.03 -10.95
CA ILE A 223 6.32 24.48 -12.35
C ILE A 223 7.74 24.76 -12.85
N GLU A 224 7.99 24.64 -14.16
CA GLU A 224 9.33 24.84 -14.74
C GLU A 224 9.73 26.33 -14.81
N SER A 225 8.77 27.22 -14.96
CA SER A 225 8.99 28.68 -14.98
C SER A 225 7.72 29.42 -14.58
N LEU A 226 7.88 30.62 -14.05
CA LEU A 226 6.75 31.51 -13.79
C LEU A 226 6.05 31.88 -15.11
N PRO A 227 4.70 32.00 -15.13
CA PRO A 227 3.99 32.49 -16.30
C PRO A 227 4.40 33.93 -16.63
N ASN A 228 4.50 34.24 -17.92
CA ASN A 228 4.77 35.62 -18.35
C ASN A 228 3.54 36.51 -18.18
N GLU A 229 3.75 37.81 -18.22
CA GLU A 229 2.67 38.82 -18.02
C GLU A 229 1.49 38.66 -19.00
N THR A 230 1.77 38.28 -20.25
CA THR A 230 0.72 38.05 -21.25
C THR A 230 -0.18 36.91 -20.84
N ALA A 231 0.40 35.75 -20.47
CA ALA A 231 -0.36 34.59 -19.99
C ALA A 231 -1.18 34.92 -18.73
N VAL A 232 -0.61 35.69 -17.82
CA VAL A 232 -1.32 36.14 -16.60
C VAL A 232 -2.51 37.07 -16.96
N ASN A 233 -2.32 37.99 -17.90
CA ASN A 233 -3.38 38.91 -18.32
C ASN A 233 -4.48 38.17 -19.10
N ASP A 234 -4.13 37.25 -19.98
CA ASP A 234 -5.09 36.47 -20.72
C ASP A 234 -5.94 35.59 -19.76
N PHE A 235 -5.30 34.99 -18.76
CA PHE A 235 -6.02 34.24 -17.73
C PHE A 235 -6.99 35.15 -16.93
N LYS A 236 -6.55 36.34 -16.54
CA LYS A 236 -7.42 37.29 -15.84
C LYS A 236 -8.64 37.71 -16.69
N LEU A 237 -8.43 37.92 -17.98
CA LEU A 237 -9.50 38.41 -18.85
C LEU A 237 -10.50 37.33 -19.22
N ILE A 238 -10.07 36.09 -19.38
CA ILE A 238 -10.91 34.96 -19.86
C ILE A 238 -11.45 34.15 -18.68
N GLU A 239 -10.58 33.59 -17.87
CA GLU A 239 -10.96 32.61 -16.84
C GLU A 239 -11.52 33.26 -15.57
N LEU A 240 -10.92 34.35 -15.08
CA LEU A 240 -11.39 35.00 -13.87
C LEU A 240 -12.70 35.75 -14.08
N SER A 241 -12.92 36.35 -15.28
CA SER A 241 -14.19 37.00 -15.56
C SER A 241 -15.36 36.02 -15.55
N GLU A 242 -15.19 34.80 -16.06
CA GLU A 242 -16.23 33.77 -15.99
C GLU A 242 -16.50 33.28 -14.56
N ILE A 243 -15.45 33.23 -13.73
CA ILE A 243 -15.58 32.87 -12.32
C ILE A 243 -16.33 33.96 -11.56
N PHE A 244 -16.00 35.20 -11.77
CA PHE A 244 -16.68 36.34 -11.13
C PHE A 244 -18.15 36.43 -11.55
N LEU A 245 -18.48 36.22 -12.82
CA LEU A 245 -19.87 36.22 -13.29
C LEU A 245 -20.68 35.09 -12.61
N LYS A 246 -20.11 33.93 -12.41
CA LYS A 246 -20.76 32.84 -11.67
C LYS A 246 -20.97 33.12 -10.19
N PHE A 247 -20.06 33.89 -9.57
CA PHE A 247 -20.21 34.36 -8.19
C PHE A 247 -21.26 35.45 -8.04
N GLU A 248 -21.36 36.36 -8.98
CA GLU A 248 -22.40 37.43 -8.99
C GLU A 248 -23.79 36.80 -9.18
N ASP A 249 -23.96 35.83 -10.06
CA ASP A 249 -25.21 35.08 -10.20
C ASP A 249 -25.61 34.31 -8.92
N CYS A 250 -24.65 33.75 -8.19
CA CYS A 250 -24.92 33.08 -6.91
C CYS A 250 -25.33 34.07 -5.81
N LEU A 251 -24.76 35.28 -5.79
CA LEU A 251 -25.11 36.32 -4.80
C LEU A 251 -26.47 36.94 -5.06
N LEU A 252 -26.88 37.08 -6.32
CA LEU A 252 -28.21 37.53 -6.68
C LEU A 252 -29.32 36.54 -6.26
N TYR A 253 -29.05 35.25 -6.34
CA TYR A 253 -30.00 34.21 -5.88
C TYR A 253 -30.20 34.15 -4.37
N THR A 254 -29.21 34.62 -3.58
CA THR A 254 -29.30 34.66 -2.10
C THR A 254 -29.96 35.94 -1.58
N SER A 255 -30.03 37.03 -2.38
CA SER A 255 -30.71 38.26 -1.98
C SER A 255 -32.24 38.19 -2.16
N ASP A 256 -32.72 37.45 -3.16
CA ASP A 256 -34.16 37.31 -3.41
C ASP A 256 -34.86 36.31 -2.47
N ALA A 257 -34.09 35.48 -1.76
CA ALA A 257 -34.63 34.52 -0.77
C ALA A 257 -34.77 35.12 0.66
N ALA A 258 -34.37 36.35 0.86
CA ALA A 258 -34.45 37.02 2.16
C ALA A 258 -35.65 37.98 2.31
N ASP A 259 -36.44 38.17 1.22
CA ASP A 259 -37.59 39.04 1.19
C ASP A 259 -38.97 38.32 1.03
N GLU A 260 -39.01 36.98 1.21
CA GLU A 260 -40.22 36.19 1.47
C GLU A 260 -40.14 35.63 2.91
#